data_c1c746f372b940a531bba276b4b3f964
#
_entry.id   c1c746f372b940a531bba276b4b3f964
#
_cell.length_a   1.000
_cell.length_b   1.000
_cell.length_c   1.000
_cell.angle_alpha   90.00
_cell.angle_beta   90.00
_cell.angle_gamma   90.00
#
_symmetry.space_group_name_H-M   'P 1'
#
loop_
_entity.id
_entity.type
_entity.pdbx_description
1 polymer ?
#
loop_
_entity_poly.entity_id
_entity_poly.type
_entity_poly.pdbx_seq_one_letter_code
_entity_poly.pdbx_strand_id
1 'polypeptide(L)'
;AGYENIIKRVIGLPGDEIDIVENDDDEDVYDLYVNGEYIEEDFLGEPMMTDGNIEYPFEVPENSYFVMGDNRNESLDSRRESVGAIHKDDLMGKVVLRLYPFSDFGLID
;
A
#
# COMPACT_ATOMS: atom_id res chain seq x y z
N ALA A 1 10.05 -21.43 9.86
CA ALA A 1 10.55 -20.14 10.07
C ALA A 1 10.56 -19.36 8.77
N GLY A 2 9.96 -18.24 8.76
CA GLY A 2 9.93 -17.41 7.59
C GLY A 2 8.94 -17.85 6.54
N TYR A 3 8.11 -18.78 6.86
CA TYR A 3 7.12 -19.27 5.90
C TYR A 3 5.71 -18.95 6.31
N GLU A 4 5.58 -18.01 7.19
CA GLU A 4 4.25 -17.55 7.55
C GLU A 4 3.65 -16.85 6.36
N ASN A 5 2.37 -17.01 6.20
CA ASN A 5 1.65 -16.28 5.17
C ASN A 5 1.72 -14.81 5.48
N ILE A 6 2.08 -14.04 4.47
CA ILE A 6 2.16 -12.60 4.60
C ILE A 6 0.93 -12.04 3.92
N ILE A 7 0.14 -11.32 4.71
CA ILE A 7 -1.08 -10.72 4.19
C ILE A 7 -0.81 -9.26 3.91
N LYS A 8 -0.94 -8.88 2.65
CA LYS A 8 -0.76 -7.51 2.22
C LYS A 8 -1.99 -7.07 1.44
N ARG A 9 -2.22 -5.79 1.46
CA ARG A 9 -3.33 -5.23 0.71
C ARG A 9 -2.77 -4.53 -0.52
N VAL A 10 -3.36 -4.81 -1.68
CA VAL A 10 -2.95 -4.12 -2.90
C VAL A 10 -3.48 -2.71 -2.85
N ILE A 11 -2.59 -1.75 -2.85
CA ILE A 11 -2.95 -0.34 -2.78
C ILE A 11 -2.90 0.27 -4.17
N GLY A 12 -1.92 -0.12 -4.98
CA GLY A 12 -1.76 0.45 -6.30
C GLY A 12 -1.53 -0.60 -7.36
N LEU A 13 -2.13 -0.39 -8.51
CA LEU A 13 -1.96 -1.22 -9.70
C LEU A 13 -0.91 -0.58 -10.61
N PRO A 14 -0.40 -1.33 -11.60
CA PRO A 14 0.60 -0.75 -12.51
C PRO A 14 0.10 0.56 -13.09
N GLY A 15 0.93 1.58 -13.03
CA GLY A 15 0.60 2.90 -13.54
C GLY A 15 -0.05 3.83 -12.55
N ASP A 16 -0.48 3.32 -11.41
CA ASP A 16 -1.08 4.18 -10.40
C ASP A 16 -0.03 5.03 -9.71
N GLU A 17 -0.46 6.23 -9.30
CA GLU A 17 0.41 7.12 -8.55
C GLU A 17 0.02 7.04 -7.08
N ILE A 18 0.98 6.71 -6.25
CA ILE A 18 0.78 6.57 -4.81
C ILE A 18 1.42 7.77 -4.12
N ASP A 19 0.67 8.41 -3.23
CA ASP A 19 1.22 9.50 -2.45
C ASP A 19 0.82 9.30 -1.00
N ILE A 20 1.75 9.53 -0.11
CA ILE A 20 1.50 9.41 1.33
C ILE A 20 2.01 10.69 1.94
N VAL A 21 1.10 11.48 2.51
CA VAL A 21 1.42 12.82 2.97
C VAL A 21 0.95 13.01 4.39
N GLU A 22 1.60 13.91 5.09
CA GLU A 22 1.18 14.24 6.45
C GLU A 22 -0.23 14.78 6.47
N ASN A 23 -0.98 14.37 7.48
CA ASN A 23 -2.32 14.88 7.69
C ASN A 23 -2.24 16.35 8.11
N ASP A 24 -3.17 17.17 7.60
CA ASP A 24 -3.15 18.60 7.88
C ASP A 24 -3.37 18.92 9.35
N ASP A 25 -4.12 18.08 10.04
CA ASP A 25 -4.49 18.35 11.42
C ASP A 25 -3.64 17.60 12.44
N ASP A 26 -2.87 16.60 11.99
CA ASP A 26 -2.09 15.77 12.89
C ASP A 26 -0.81 15.33 12.19
N GLU A 27 0.29 15.98 12.54
CA GLU A 27 1.56 15.73 11.85
C GLU A 27 2.13 14.34 12.13
N ASP A 28 1.56 13.63 13.09
CA ASP A 28 2.01 12.28 13.39
C ASP A 28 1.25 11.23 12.60
N VAL A 29 0.32 11.63 11.75
CA VAL A 29 -0.51 10.73 10.98
C VAL A 29 -0.31 11.03 9.50
N TYR A 30 -0.32 9.99 8.68
CA TYR A 30 -0.16 10.12 7.24
C TYR A 30 -1.40 9.65 6.52
N ASP A 31 -1.73 10.35 5.45
CA ASP A 31 -2.91 10.04 4.62
C ASP A 31 -2.44 9.44 3.30
N LEU A 32 -3.25 8.52 2.80
CA LEU A 32 -2.97 7.84 1.54
C LEU A 32 -3.80 8.45 0.41
N TYR A 33 -3.13 8.72 -0.71
CA TYR A 33 -3.78 9.16 -1.93
C TYR A 33 -3.37 8.24 -3.06
N VAL A 34 -4.34 7.88 -3.89
CA VAL A 34 -4.08 7.09 -5.08
C VAL A 34 -4.61 7.88 -6.27
N ASN A 35 -3.72 8.20 -7.20
CA ASN A 35 -4.06 9.02 -8.37
C ASN A 35 -4.71 10.33 -7.97
N GLY A 36 -4.21 10.92 -6.89
CA GLY A 36 -4.69 12.22 -6.42
C GLY A 36 -5.94 12.18 -5.58
N GLU A 37 -6.46 10.99 -5.32
CA GLU A 37 -7.71 10.85 -4.59
C GLU A 37 -7.45 10.31 -3.20
N TYR A 38 -8.00 10.99 -2.19
CA TYR A 38 -7.86 10.53 -0.81
C TYR A 38 -8.55 9.19 -0.60
N ILE A 39 -7.85 8.28 0.03
CA ILE A 39 -8.39 6.96 0.31
C ILE A 39 -8.67 6.86 1.81
N GLU A 40 -9.93 6.67 2.13
CA GLU A 40 -10.35 6.53 3.51
C GLU A 40 -10.12 5.09 3.95
N GLU A 41 -9.44 4.92 5.09
CA GLU A 41 -9.02 3.60 5.54
C GLU A 41 -9.62 3.27 6.90
N ASP A 42 -10.93 3.07 6.91
CA ASP A 42 -11.67 2.81 8.15
C ASP A 42 -11.31 1.49 8.80
N PHE A 43 -10.73 0.59 8.02
CA PHE A 43 -10.46 -0.76 8.50
C PHE A 43 -9.18 -0.86 9.33
N LEU A 44 -8.40 0.19 9.38
CA LEU A 44 -7.14 0.14 10.13
C LEU A 44 -7.43 0.25 11.62
N GLY A 45 -6.73 -0.58 12.41
CA GLY A 45 -6.86 -0.50 13.86
C GLY A 45 -6.19 0.73 14.44
N GLU A 46 -5.15 1.21 13.77
CA GLU A 46 -4.42 2.41 14.17
C GLU A 46 -4.16 3.26 12.94
N PRO A 47 -4.10 4.57 13.10
CA PRO A 47 -3.72 5.42 11.98
C PRO A 47 -2.31 5.10 11.50
N MET A 48 -2.05 5.37 10.23
CA MET A 48 -0.72 5.17 9.67
C MET A 48 0.19 6.29 10.18
N MET A 49 1.27 5.92 10.84
CA MET A 49 2.15 6.88 11.48
C MET A 49 3.54 6.91 10.84
N THR A 50 3.70 6.25 9.70
CA THR A 50 4.96 6.27 8.98
C THR A 50 4.70 6.15 7.49
N ASP A 51 5.45 6.93 6.72
CA ASP A 51 5.36 6.87 5.27
C ASP A 51 6.49 6.02 4.67
N GLY A 52 7.31 5.40 5.52
CA GLY A 52 8.41 4.60 5.03
C GLY A 52 9.60 5.47 4.60
N ASN A 53 10.35 4.98 3.62
CA ASN A 53 11.55 5.69 3.20
C ASN A 53 11.73 5.76 1.69
N ILE A 54 10.65 5.69 0.94
CA ILE A 54 10.71 5.94 -0.50
C ILE A 54 10.26 7.36 -0.77
N GLU A 55 10.47 7.80 -2.00
CA GLU A 55 10.05 9.14 -2.40
C GLU A 55 8.61 9.10 -2.93
N TYR A 56 7.88 10.15 -2.66
CA TYR A 56 6.51 10.29 -3.13
C TYR A 56 6.39 11.57 -3.95
N PRO A 57 5.47 11.63 -4.89
CA PRO A 57 4.57 10.55 -5.31
C PRO A 57 5.35 9.45 -6.02
N PHE A 58 4.86 8.24 -5.89
CA PHE A 58 5.50 7.05 -6.44
C PHE A 58 4.61 6.44 -7.51
N GLU A 59 5.16 6.24 -8.70
CA GLU A 59 4.40 5.61 -9.78
C GLU A 59 4.70 4.12 -9.79
N VAL A 60 3.65 3.30 -9.76
CA VAL A 60 3.80 1.85 -9.72
C VAL A 60 4.27 1.37 -11.10
N PRO A 61 5.41 0.68 -11.17
CA PRO A 61 5.93 0.21 -12.46
C PRO A 61 5.02 -0.81 -13.11
N GLU A 62 5.22 -1.02 -14.39
CA GLU A 62 4.49 -2.04 -15.13
C GLU A 62 4.75 -3.40 -14.50
N ASN A 63 3.73 -4.24 -14.53
CA ASN A 63 3.82 -5.61 -14.00
C ASN A 63 4.14 -5.67 -12.53
N SER A 64 3.86 -4.59 -11.80
CA SER A 64 4.16 -4.51 -10.38
C SER A 64 2.96 -3.97 -9.62
N TYR A 65 2.99 -4.16 -8.31
CA TYR A 65 1.92 -3.73 -7.44
C TYR A 65 2.50 -3.07 -6.20
N PHE A 66 1.84 -2.03 -5.75
CA PHE A 66 2.21 -1.39 -4.49
C PHE A 66 1.36 -2.01 -3.39
N VAL A 67 2.01 -2.63 -2.41
CA VAL A 67 1.29 -3.35 -1.37
C VAL A 67 1.63 -2.77 -0.02
N MET A 68 0.66 -2.81 0.89
CA MET A 68 0.88 -2.36 2.26
C MET A 68 0.20 -3.33 3.21
N GLY A 69 0.87 -3.59 4.33
CA GLY A 69 0.26 -4.37 5.39
C GLY A 69 -0.73 -3.52 6.15
N ASP A 70 -1.76 -4.15 6.69
CA ASP A 70 -2.76 -3.40 7.44
C ASP A 70 -2.21 -2.91 8.78
N ASN A 71 -1.24 -3.62 9.34
CA ASN A 71 -0.54 -3.11 10.53
C ASN A 71 0.51 -2.11 10.04
N ARG A 72 0.06 -0.92 9.70
CA ARG A 72 0.85 0.07 8.99
C ARG A 72 2.12 0.48 9.72
N ASN A 73 2.10 0.44 11.02
CA ASN A 73 3.23 0.95 11.79
C ASN A 73 4.32 -0.08 12.02
N GLU A 74 4.06 -1.33 11.64
CA GLU A 74 5.04 -2.40 11.82
C GLU A 74 5.25 -3.24 10.57
N SER A 75 4.56 -2.92 9.50
CA SER A 75 4.63 -3.73 8.30
C SER A 75 5.85 -3.37 7.46
N LEU A 76 6.52 -4.39 6.96
CA LEU A 76 7.57 -4.22 5.97
C LEU A 76 6.91 -4.43 4.61
N ASP A 77 6.79 -3.36 3.84
CA ASP A 77 6.03 -3.41 2.60
C ASP A 77 6.58 -2.41 1.59
N SER A 78 5.78 -2.06 0.58
CA SER A 78 6.25 -1.26 -0.54
C SER A 78 6.69 0.14 -0.16
N ARG A 79 6.33 0.62 1.02
CA ARG A 79 6.79 1.92 1.50
C ARG A 79 8.27 1.93 1.84
N ARG A 80 8.89 0.76 1.91
CA ARG A 80 10.31 0.65 2.22
C ARG A 80 11.09 0.40 0.94
N GLU A 81 12.18 1.13 0.80
CA GLU A 81 13.03 0.99 -0.37
C GLU A 81 13.52 -0.45 -0.56
N SER A 82 13.75 -1.13 0.55
CA SER A 82 14.24 -2.51 0.47
C SER A 82 13.21 -3.46 -0.11
N VAL A 83 11.95 -3.10 -0.12
CA VAL A 83 10.89 -3.93 -0.68
C VAL A 83 10.44 -3.40 -2.02
N GLY A 84 9.99 -2.14 -2.04
CA GLY A 84 9.50 -1.51 -3.25
C GLY A 84 8.22 -2.13 -3.77
N ALA A 85 7.87 -1.78 -4.99
CA ALA A 85 6.73 -2.40 -5.65
C ALA A 85 7.05 -3.86 -5.94
N ILE A 86 6.05 -4.71 -5.80
CA ILE A 86 6.24 -6.16 -5.94
C ILE A 86 5.90 -6.56 -7.36
N HIS A 87 6.87 -7.14 -8.05
CA HIS A 87 6.64 -7.62 -9.41
C HIS A 87 5.64 -8.77 -9.36
N LYS A 88 4.78 -8.85 -10.38
CA LYS A 88 3.71 -9.85 -10.39
C LYS A 88 4.23 -11.27 -10.25
N ASP A 89 5.44 -11.53 -10.75
CA ASP A 89 6.00 -12.87 -10.67
C ASP A 89 6.42 -13.24 -9.25
N ASP A 90 6.52 -12.25 -8.38
CA ASP A 90 6.91 -12.50 -6.99
C ASP A 90 5.71 -12.61 -6.05
N LEU A 91 4.52 -12.53 -6.59
CA LEU A 91 3.30 -12.56 -5.77
C LEU A 91 2.79 -13.97 -5.55
N MET A 92 3.62 -14.95 -5.69
CA MET A 92 3.17 -16.33 -5.60
C MET A 92 3.44 -16.93 -4.25
N GLY A 93 2.52 -17.77 -3.81
CA GLY A 93 2.73 -18.58 -2.62
C GLY A 93 2.44 -17.83 -1.34
N LYS A 94 3.39 -17.16 -0.79
CA LYS A 94 3.30 -16.71 0.59
C LYS A 94 2.56 -15.40 0.80
N VAL A 95 2.28 -14.66 -0.27
CA VAL A 95 1.63 -13.37 -0.15
C VAL A 95 0.15 -13.54 -0.46
N VAL A 96 -0.69 -13.19 0.51
CA VAL A 96 -2.13 -13.18 0.31
C VAL A 96 -2.54 -11.74 0.12
N LEU A 97 -3.13 -11.45 -1.02
CA LEU A 97 -3.46 -10.08 -1.37
C LEU A 97 -4.93 -9.81 -1.15
N ARG A 98 -5.23 -8.60 -0.76
CA ARG A 98 -6.59 -8.10 -0.66
C ARG A 98 -6.70 -6.87 -1.52
N LEU A 99 -7.83 -6.73 -2.19
CA LEU A 99 -8.09 -5.53 -2.94
C LEU A 99 -8.67 -4.48 -2.01
N TYR A 100 -8.46 -3.24 -2.40
CA TYR A 100 -9.03 -2.14 -1.66
C TYR A 100 -10.55 -2.19 -1.77
N PRO A 101 -11.25 -1.92 -0.67
CA PRO A 101 -12.71 -2.02 -0.70
C PRO A 101 -13.36 -0.73 -1.18
N PHE A 102 -13.03 -0.27 -2.37
CA PHE A 102 -13.69 0.90 -2.91
C PHE A 102 -14.14 0.62 -4.33
N SER A 103 -15.09 1.43 -4.76
CA SER A 103 -15.88 1.11 -5.93
C SER A 103 -15.08 1.00 -7.22
N ASP A 104 -13.98 1.69 -7.30
CA ASP A 104 -13.19 1.64 -8.52
C ASP A 104 -12.62 0.27 -8.78
N PHE A 105 -12.46 -0.51 -7.74
CA PHE A 105 -12.02 -1.89 -7.90
C PHE A 105 -13.18 -2.78 -8.28
N GLY A 106 -14.38 -2.28 -8.20
CA GLY A 106 -15.52 -3.03 -8.63
C GLY A 106 -15.51 -3.32 -10.11
N LEU A 107 -14.73 -2.57 -10.83
CA LEU A 107 -14.62 -2.81 -12.25
C LEU A 107 -14.00 -4.15 -12.55
N ILE A 108 -13.35 -4.72 -11.60
CA ILE A 108 -12.79 -6.05 -11.77
C ILE A 108 -13.86 -7.11 -11.58
N ASP A 109 -15.04 -6.68 -11.28
CA ASP A 109 -16.17 -7.59 -11.19
C ASP A 109 -16.39 -8.35 -12.48
#